data_1575d637d1a26631b0de0782d93db427
#
_entry.id   1575d637d1a26631b0de0782d93db427
#
_cell.length_a   1.000
_cell.length_b   1.000
_cell.length_c   1.000
_cell.angle_alpha   90.00
_cell.angle_beta   90.00
_cell.angle_gamma   90.00
#
_symmetry.space_group_name_H-M   'P 1'
#
loop_
_entity.id
_entity.type
_entity.pdbx_description
1 polymer ?
#
loop_
_entity_poly.entity_id
_entity_poly.type
_entity_poly.pdbx_seq_one_letter_code
_entity_poly.pdbx_strand_id
1 'polypeptide(L)'
;MDIPKIEHYIYPSTFLRTIEWVFTYPQNKEFEDWKTHTVTSWKKLDQKSKVQVKQEYLDIQTPNYKFSFWSDKCILRFNPDYFTSFGLAVEFIDNLKDYFLSLCGNKIKLSRIRKVNLIPGGREDDDSTNIGFIGCIFSDRFVQKEDNYTEFDQGLVAKITQATFINNGYEVTLNYGFSCNKKDNSQLMGILEISTIDNKICAFSNFIKNAERMNGIIFDIFHWCISDEILAIMKN
;
A
#
# COMPACT_ATOMS: atom_id res chain seq x y z
N MET A 1 -6.35 20.98 -0.60
CA MET A 1 -7.27 20.14 0.19
C MET A 1 -6.66 20.04 1.58
N ASP A 2 -7.33 20.59 2.60
CA ASP A 2 -6.84 20.53 3.99
C ASP A 2 -7.36 19.23 4.64
N ILE A 3 -6.54 18.19 4.55
CA ILE A 3 -6.81 16.93 5.22
C ILE A 3 -6.35 17.08 6.67
N PRO A 4 -7.24 16.91 7.67
CA PRO A 4 -6.87 17.07 9.06
C PRO A 4 -5.83 16.02 9.47
N LYS A 5 -4.87 16.44 10.28
CA LYS A 5 -3.89 15.55 10.90
C LYS A 5 -4.56 14.81 12.06
N ILE A 6 -4.43 13.49 12.09
CA ILE A 6 -5.09 12.63 13.07
C ILE A 6 -4.02 11.95 13.93
N GLU A 7 -4.35 11.67 15.19
CA GLU A 7 -3.48 10.86 16.03
C GLU A 7 -3.42 9.43 15.48
N HIS A 8 -2.21 8.95 15.22
CA HIS A 8 -2.01 7.63 14.62
C HIS A 8 -2.09 6.55 15.70
N TYR A 9 -2.92 5.54 15.48
CA TYR A 9 -3.03 4.36 16.32
C TYR A 9 -3.18 3.09 15.47
N ILE A 10 -2.95 1.95 16.09
CA ILE A 10 -3.07 0.64 15.44
C ILE A 10 -4.49 0.16 15.68
N TYR A 11 -5.21 -0.11 14.60
CA TYR A 11 -6.53 -0.70 14.66
C TYR A 11 -6.43 -2.20 15.02
N PRO A 12 -7.27 -2.72 15.91
CA PRO A 12 -7.38 -4.15 16.20
C PRO A 12 -7.79 -4.97 14.97
N SER A 13 -8.65 -4.41 14.15
CA SER A 13 -9.10 -4.99 12.88
C SER A 13 -8.81 -4.06 11.72
N THR A 14 -8.34 -4.58 10.59
CA THR A 14 -8.06 -3.79 9.41
C THR A 14 -8.56 -4.47 8.14
N PHE A 15 -8.90 -3.66 7.14
CA PHE A 15 -9.23 -4.12 5.79
C PHE A 15 -8.03 -4.04 4.84
N LEU A 16 -6.85 -3.81 5.38
CA LEU A 16 -5.61 -3.69 4.63
C LEU A 16 -5.23 -5.04 4.01
N ARG A 17 -5.00 -5.06 2.69
CA ARG A 17 -4.65 -6.26 1.92
C ARG A 17 -3.25 -6.19 1.32
N THR A 18 -2.75 -4.97 1.12
CA THR A 18 -1.43 -4.80 0.50
C THR A 18 -0.72 -3.62 1.13
N ILE A 19 0.53 -3.83 1.53
CA ILE A 19 1.52 -2.80 1.81
C ILE A 19 2.63 -3.00 0.79
N GLU A 20 2.83 -2.04 -0.09
CA GLU A 20 3.90 -2.05 -1.08
C GLU A 20 4.77 -0.81 -0.91
N TRP A 21 6.07 -1.01 -0.88
CA TRP A 21 7.06 0.05 -0.84
C TRP A 21 8.02 -0.12 -2.01
N VAL A 22 8.02 0.82 -2.92
CA VAL A 22 8.87 0.83 -4.10
C VAL A 22 9.86 1.97 -3.98
N PHE A 23 11.10 1.72 -4.33
CA PHE A 23 12.08 2.78 -4.48
C PHE A 23 13.03 2.51 -5.65
N THR A 24 13.53 3.60 -6.24
CA THR A 24 14.51 3.56 -7.31
C THR A 24 15.82 4.20 -6.86
N TYR A 25 16.91 3.78 -7.48
CA TYR A 25 18.27 4.21 -7.17
C TYR A 25 19.12 4.27 -8.45
N PRO A 26 20.35 4.80 -8.41
CA PRO A 26 21.27 4.69 -9.53
C PRO A 26 21.52 3.23 -9.90
N GLN A 27 21.62 2.95 -11.19
CA GLN A 27 21.88 1.60 -11.66
C GLN A 27 23.12 1.00 -10.98
N ASN A 28 22.95 -0.15 -10.33
CA ASN A 28 24.02 -0.92 -9.74
C ASN A 28 24.72 -1.73 -10.84
N LYS A 29 25.95 -1.36 -11.18
CA LYS A 29 26.74 -2.02 -12.23
C LYS A 29 27.24 -3.42 -11.81
N GLU A 30 27.31 -3.67 -10.51
CA GLU A 30 27.74 -4.94 -9.91
C GLU A 30 26.54 -5.78 -9.44
N PHE A 31 25.37 -5.58 -10.06
CA PHE A 31 24.13 -6.22 -9.61
C PHE A 31 24.18 -7.76 -9.67
N GLU A 32 24.91 -8.33 -10.65
CA GLU A 32 25.06 -9.79 -10.77
C GLU A 32 25.84 -10.36 -9.57
N ASP A 33 26.94 -9.72 -9.20
CA ASP A 33 27.75 -10.11 -8.06
C ASP A 33 27.00 -9.90 -6.75
N TRP A 34 26.25 -8.77 -6.66
CA TRP A 34 25.36 -8.48 -5.53
C TRP A 34 24.29 -9.57 -5.37
N LYS A 35 23.62 -10.01 -6.45
CA LYS A 35 22.64 -11.10 -6.42
C LYS A 35 23.24 -12.37 -5.84
N THR A 36 24.40 -12.79 -6.36
CA THR A 36 25.09 -14.02 -5.95
C THR A 36 25.42 -13.98 -4.46
N HIS A 37 25.95 -12.87 -3.98
CA HIS A 37 26.29 -12.68 -2.58
C HIS A 37 25.05 -12.66 -1.69
N THR A 38 24.01 -11.96 -2.12
CA THR A 38 22.75 -11.82 -1.38
C THR A 38 22.06 -13.17 -1.23
N VAL A 39 21.99 -14.00 -2.26
CA VAL A 39 21.40 -15.35 -2.18
C VAL A 39 22.03 -16.17 -1.06
N THR A 40 23.35 -16.15 -0.99
CA THR A 40 24.09 -16.94 0.01
C THR A 40 23.88 -16.42 1.43
N SER A 41 23.92 -15.12 1.61
CA SER A 41 23.77 -14.48 2.92
C SER A 41 22.31 -14.49 3.41
N TRP A 42 21.34 -14.29 2.50
CA TRP A 42 19.92 -14.30 2.87
C TRP A 42 19.44 -15.68 3.36
N LYS A 43 19.90 -16.76 2.73
CA LYS A 43 19.58 -18.12 3.19
C LYS A 43 20.12 -18.42 4.60
N LYS A 44 21.18 -17.73 5.04
CA LYS A 44 21.65 -17.81 6.42
C LYS A 44 20.77 -17.01 7.39
N LEU A 45 20.23 -15.88 6.91
CA LEU A 45 19.36 -15.00 7.69
C LEU A 45 17.96 -15.60 7.86
N ASP A 46 17.37 -16.12 6.77
CA ASP A 46 16.05 -16.71 6.75
C ASP A 46 16.01 -17.99 5.89
N GLN A 47 16.18 -19.13 6.56
CA GLN A 47 16.20 -20.45 5.90
C GLN A 47 14.88 -20.84 5.26
N LYS A 48 13.76 -20.23 5.66
CA LYS A 48 12.42 -20.50 5.12
C LYS A 48 12.11 -19.70 3.86
N SER A 49 12.95 -18.74 3.52
CA SER A 49 12.75 -17.92 2.33
C SER A 49 12.94 -18.73 1.04
N LYS A 50 12.03 -18.51 0.09
CA LYS A 50 12.18 -18.98 -1.29
C LYS A 50 12.91 -17.90 -2.07
N VAL A 51 14.08 -18.24 -2.60
CA VAL A 51 14.92 -17.33 -3.38
C VAL A 51 14.91 -17.78 -4.83
N GLN A 52 14.51 -16.87 -5.74
CA GLN A 52 14.48 -17.10 -7.18
C GLN A 52 15.39 -16.09 -7.88
N VAL A 53 16.45 -16.59 -8.49
CA VAL A 53 17.38 -15.77 -9.30
C VAL A 53 16.89 -15.80 -10.75
N LYS A 54 16.63 -14.62 -11.31
CA LYS A 54 16.31 -14.42 -12.72
C LYS A 54 17.42 -13.57 -13.36
N GLN A 55 17.45 -13.55 -14.69
CA GLN A 55 18.44 -12.76 -15.41
C GLN A 55 18.43 -11.28 -14.98
N GLU A 56 17.23 -10.66 -14.89
CA GLU A 56 17.08 -9.24 -14.65
C GLU A 56 16.80 -8.88 -13.19
N TYR A 57 16.41 -9.85 -12.34
CA TYR A 57 16.00 -9.57 -10.97
C TYR A 57 16.21 -10.75 -10.02
N LEU A 58 16.19 -10.44 -8.73
CA LEU A 58 16.20 -11.38 -7.62
C LEU A 58 14.89 -11.27 -6.85
N ASP A 59 14.15 -12.38 -6.71
CA ASP A 59 12.99 -12.48 -5.84
C ASP A 59 13.34 -13.24 -4.56
N ILE A 60 12.92 -12.70 -3.42
CA ILE A 60 12.98 -13.34 -2.11
C ILE A 60 11.58 -13.32 -1.52
N GLN A 61 11.02 -14.49 -1.22
CA GLN A 61 9.66 -14.62 -0.77
C GLN A 61 9.54 -15.51 0.46
N THR A 62 8.73 -15.05 1.42
CA THR A 62 8.21 -15.80 2.57
C THR A 62 6.70 -15.64 2.64
N PRO A 63 5.99 -16.30 3.59
CA PRO A 63 4.59 -15.97 3.86
C PRO A 63 4.37 -14.51 4.30
N ASN A 64 5.40 -13.88 4.90
CA ASN A 64 5.30 -12.57 5.54
C ASN A 64 5.66 -11.42 4.61
N TYR A 65 6.50 -11.66 3.61
CA TYR A 65 6.96 -10.62 2.68
C TYR A 65 7.38 -11.21 1.34
N LYS A 66 7.37 -10.35 0.31
CA LYS A 66 8.01 -10.60 -0.98
C LYS A 66 8.82 -9.38 -1.38
N PHE A 67 10.12 -9.58 -1.62
CA PHE A 67 11.05 -8.56 -2.10
C PHE A 67 11.54 -8.91 -3.49
N SER A 68 11.48 -7.94 -4.38
CA SER A 68 11.94 -8.07 -5.76
C SER A 68 12.96 -6.97 -6.04
N PHE A 69 14.15 -7.34 -6.46
CA PHE A 69 15.29 -6.45 -6.66
C PHE A 69 15.74 -6.47 -8.12
N TRP A 70 15.89 -5.29 -8.71
CA TRP A 70 16.49 -5.05 -10.02
C TRP A 70 17.77 -4.22 -9.84
N SER A 71 18.49 -3.98 -10.91
CA SER A 71 19.72 -3.18 -10.87
C SER A 71 19.47 -1.69 -10.51
N ASP A 72 18.25 -1.19 -10.62
CA ASP A 72 17.90 0.23 -10.42
C ASP A 72 16.62 0.45 -9.60
N LYS A 73 15.96 -0.63 -9.18
CA LYS A 73 14.67 -0.59 -8.50
C LYS A 73 14.52 -1.73 -7.50
N CYS A 74 13.79 -1.47 -6.44
CA CYS A 74 13.34 -2.47 -5.48
C CYS A 74 11.83 -2.34 -5.24
N ILE A 75 11.15 -3.49 -5.12
CA ILE A 75 9.75 -3.57 -4.72
C ILE A 75 9.64 -4.46 -3.50
N LEU A 76 9.17 -3.90 -2.40
CA LEU A 76 8.94 -4.59 -1.13
C LEU A 76 7.44 -4.71 -0.92
N ARG A 77 6.94 -5.95 -0.76
CA ARG A 77 5.56 -6.23 -0.40
C ARG A 77 5.54 -6.93 0.94
N PHE A 78 4.73 -6.41 1.84
CA PHE A 78 4.56 -6.91 3.19
C PHE A 78 3.17 -7.49 3.36
N ASN A 79 3.07 -8.61 4.07
CA ASN A 79 1.80 -9.18 4.49
C ASN A 79 1.25 -8.38 5.69
N PRO A 80 0.08 -7.73 5.57
CA PRO A 80 -0.49 -6.95 6.66
C PRO A 80 -0.85 -7.75 7.90
N ASP A 81 -1.14 -9.05 7.75
CA ASP A 81 -1.46 -9.92 8.90
C ASP A 81 -0.24 -10.16 9.81
N TYR A 82 0.97 -10.03 9.25
CA TYR A 82 2.22 -10.14 10.00
C TYR A 82 2.78 -8.75 10.37
N PHE A 83 2.82 -7.83 9.40
CA PHE A 83 3.23 -6.44 9.62
C PHE A 83 2.01 -5.59 9.98
N THR A 84 1.51 -5.77 11.20
CA THR A 84 0.30 -5.12 11.72
C THR A 84 0.42 -3.60 11.84
N SER A 85 1.65 -3.07 11.79
CA SER A 85 1.91 -1.63 11.65
C SER A 85 2.98 -1.38 10.58
N PHE A 86 2.96 -0.19 9.98
CA PHE A 86 4.01 0.22 9.06
C PHE A 86 5.36 0.40 9.77
N GLY A 87 5.35 0.74 11.06
CA GLY A 87 6.55 0.83 11.88
C GLY A 87 7.34 -0.49 11.92
N LEU A 88 6.64 -1.63 12.02
CA LEU A 88 7.29 -2.96 11.97
C LEU A 88 7.96 -3.21 10.60
N ALA A 89 7.35 -2.77 9.51
CA ALA A 89 7.97 -2.88 8.18
C ALA A 89 9.20 -1.98 8.06
N VAL A 90 9.15 -0.78 8.61
CA VAL A 90 10.29 0.17 8.67
C VAL A 90 11.43 -0.41 9.49
N GLU A 91 11.16 -0.91 10.69
CA GLU A 91 12.15 -1.55 11.57
C GLU A 91 12.80 -2.77 10.88
N PHE A 92 11.99 -3.59 10.22
CA PHE A 92 12.49 -4.74 9.48
C PHE A 92 13.45 -4.33 8.36
N ILE A 93 13.14 -3.27 7.61
CA ILE A 93 14.01 -2.74 6.56
C ILE A 93 15.28 -2.09 7.13
N ASP A 94 15.18 -1.39 8.26
CA ASP A 94 16.37 -0.81 8.92
C ASP A 94 17.33 -1.90 9.42
N ASN A 95 16.81 -3.01 9.93
CA ASN A 95 17.62 -4.19 10.29
C ASN A 95 18.33 -4.84 9.08
N LEU A 96 17.81 -4.64 7.87
CA LEU A 96 18.40 -5.11 6.60
C LEU A 96 19.24 -4.03 5.88
N LYS A 97 19.49 -2.91 6.53
CA LYS A 97 20.08 -1.70 5.95
C LYS A 97 21.37 -1.98 5.15
N ASP A 98 22.26 -2.87 5.62
CA ASP A 98 23.51 -3.14 4.93
C ASP A 98 23.30 -3.79 3.55
N TYR A 99 22.27 -4.64 3.41
CA TYR A 99 21.86 -5.19 2.10
C TYR A 99 21.39 -4.10 1.16
N PHE A 100 20.58 -3.16 1.65
CA PHE A 100 20.09 -2.07 0.83
C PHE A 100 21.18 -1.05 0.49
N LEU A 101 22.07 -0.74 1.41
CA LEU A 101 23.21 0.16 1.16
C LEU A 101 24.16 -0.42 0.11
N SER A 102 24.45 -1.73 0.15
CA SER A 102 25.27 -2.39 -0.88
C SER A 102 24.58 -2.42 -2.25
N LEU A 103 23.23 -2.42 -2.29
CA LEU A 103 22.46 -2.38 -3.51
C LEU A 103 22.37 -0.97 -4.13
N CYS A 104 22.00 0.04 -3.33
CA CYS A 104 21.65 1.38 -3.82
C CYS A 104 22.75 2.44 -3.65
N GLY A 105 23.88 2.11 -3.04
CA GLY A 105 24.99 3.04 -2.82
C GLY A 105 24.58 4.27 -1.99
N ASN A 106 23.72 4.10 -1.00
CA ASN A 106 23.19 5.16 -0.14
C ASN A 106 22.48 6.30 -0.89
N LYS A 107 21.91 6.05 -2.07
CA LYS A 107 21.24 7.08 -2.87
C LYS A 107 19.90 6.56 -3.41
N ILE A 108 18.82 7.10 -2.88
CA ILE A 108 17.45 6.84 -3.34
C ILE A 108 17.00 8.01 -4.22
N LYS A 109 16.45 7.70 -5.40
CA LYS A 109 15.97 8.69 -6.37
C LYS A 109 14.49 8.98 -6.25
N LEU A 110 13.70 7.94 -5.95
CA LEU A 110 12.26 7.99 -5.82
C LEU A 110 11.84 6.97 -4.78
N SER A 111 10.85 7.32 -3.99
CA SER A 111 10.15 6.41 -3.07
C SER A 111 8.66 6.49 -3.30
N ARG A 112 7.96 5.34 -3.30
CA ARG A 112 6.50 5.25 -3.33
C ARG A 112 6.03 4.24 -2.30
N ILE A 113 5.11 4.65 -1.45
CA ILE A 113 4.36 3.76 -0.57
C ILE A 113 2.94 3.65 -1.10
N ARG A 114 2.41 2.43 -1.17
CA ARG A 114 1.07 2.11 -1.63
C ARG A 114 0.41 1.18 -0.64
N LYS A 115 -0.82 1.52 -0.24
CA LYS A 115 -1.68 0.67 0.59
C LYS A 115 -3.00 0.44 -0.11
N VAL A 116 -3.48 -0.81 -0.10
CA VAL A 116 -4.76 -1.19 -0.65
C VAL A 116 -5.62 -1.78 0.46
N ASN A 117 -6.80 -1.17 0.66
CA ASN A 117 -7.83 -1.68 1.55
C ASN A 117 -8.97 -2.26 0.70
N LEU A 118 -9.43 -3.46 1.08
CA LEU A 118 -10.63 -4.10 0.52
C LEU A 118 -11.65 -4.25 1.64
N ILE A 119 -12.71 -3.46 1.58
CA ILE A 119 -13.73 -3.36 2.61
C ILE A 119 -14.93 -4.19 2.16
N PRO A 120 -15.23 -5.32 2.82
CA PRO A 120 -16.37 -6.15 2.44
C PRO A 120 -17.67 -5.39 2.68
N GLY A 121 -18.58 -5.44 1.71
CA GLY A 121 -19.95 -5.00 1.88
C GLY A 121 -20.74 -6.03 2.68
N GLY A 122 -21.50 -5.54 3.64
CA GLY A 122 -22.54 -6.36 4.27
C GLY A 122 -23.55 -6.79 3.21
N ARG A 123 -23.94 -8.06 3.22
CA ARG A 123 -25.09 -8.56 2.48
C ARG A 123 -26.31 -8.19 3.32
N GLU A 124 -26.95 -7.07 3.05
CA GLU A 124 -28.32 -6.93 3.45
C GLU A 124 -29.21 -7.41 2.30
N ASP A 125 -30.00 -8.42 2.58
CA ASP A 125 -31.02 -8.97 1.70
C ASP A 125 -32.14 -7.94 1.56
N ASP A 126 -31.97 -6.88 0.85
CA ASP A 126 -33.01 -6.08 0.24
C ASP A 126 -32.47 -4.77 -0.33
N ASP A 127 -32.70 -4.57 -1.61
CA ASP A 127 -32.76 -3.28 -2.34
C ASP A 127 -31.64 -2.23 -2.10
N SER A 128 -30.54 -2.56 -1.44
CA SER A 128 -29.42 -1.65 -1.34
C SER A 128 -28.73 -1.54 -2.70
N THR A 129 -29.04 -0.47 -3.40
CA THR A 129 -28.32 -0.05 -4.60
C THR A 129 -26.82 0.02 -4.29
N ASN A 130 -25.95 -0.24 -5.27
CA ASN A 130 -24.49 -0.09 -5.15
C ASN A 130 -24.07 1.28 -4.60
N ILE A 131 -24.94 2.26 -4.66
CA ILE A 131 -24.80 3.64 -4.14
C ILE A 131 -24.91 3.68 -2.62
N GLY A 132 -25.90 3.00 -2.04
CA GLY A 132 -26.05 2.89 -0.57
C GLY A 132 -24.80 2.27 0.05
N PHE A 133 -24.23 1.28 -0.62
CA PHE A 133 -23.01 0.62 -0.20
C PHE A 133 -21.78 1.55 -0.21
N ILE A 134 -21.58 2.34 -1.28
CA ILE A 134 -20.47 3.32 -1.36
C ILE A 134 -20.65 4.38 -0.27
N GLY A 135 -21.85 4.87 -0.03
CA GLY A 135 -22.17 5.85 1.01
C GLY A 135 -21.94 5.32 2.44
N CYS A 136 -22.06 3.99 2.66
CA CYS A 136 -21.73 3.38 3.95
C CYS A 136 -20.23 3.23 4.18
N ILE A 137 -19.45 3.05 3.11
CA ILE A 137 -17.97 2.87 3.23
C ILE A 137 -17.25 4.21 3.30
N PHE A 138 -17.61 5.14 2.42
CA PHE A 138 -16.90 6.41 2.26
C PHE A 138 -17.63 7.54 2.99
N SER A 139 -16.86 8.44 3.59
CA SER A 139 -17.42 9.59 4.29
C SER A 139 -18.12 10.56 3.32
N ASP A 140 -19.19 11.22 3.79
CA ASP A 140 -19.92 12.26 3.04
C ASP A 140 -19.03 13.46 2.66
N ARG A 141 -17.88 13.62 3.33
CA ARG A 141 -16.87 14.65 3.02
C ARG A 141 -16.10 14.34 1.73
N PHE A 142 -16.05 13.06 1.36
CA PHE A 142 -15.26 12.56 0.26
C PHE A 142 -16.11 12.23 -0.97
N VAL A 143 -17.24 11.56 -0.78
CA VAL A 143 -18.18 11.20 -1.85
C VAL A 143 -19.40 12.10 -1.75
N GLN A 144 -19.60 13.00 -2.72
CA GLN A 144 -20.83 13.79 -2.80
C GLN A 144 -21.98 12.87 -3.20
N LYS A 145 -23.07 12.89 -2.41
CA LYS A 145 -24.28 12.08 -2.64
C LYS A 145 -24.98 12.36 -3.99
N GLU A 146 -24.60 13.45 -4.66
CA GLU A 146 -25.21 13.93 -5.89
C GLU A 146 -24.56 13.42 -7.18
N ASP A 147 -23.47 12.68 -7.08
CA ASP A 147 -22.94 11.99 -8.26
C ASP A 147 -23.96 10.93 -8.68
N ASN A 148 -24.75 11.25 -9.70
CA ASN A 148 -25.84 10.44 -10.27
C ASN A 148 -25.35 9.06 -10.72
N TYR A 149 -25.30 8.12 -9.79
CA TYR A 149 -25.02 6.70 -10.08
C TYR A 149 -26.27 5.94 -10.53
N THR A 150 -27.44 6.57 -10.51
CA THR A 150 -28.77 5.96 -10.69
C THR A 150 -29.00 5.28 -12.04
N GLU A 151 -28.27 5.64 -13.09
CA GLU A 151 -28.45 5.05 -14.42
C GLU A 151 -27.61 3.78 -14.65
N PHE A 152 -26.69 3.42 -13.74
CA PHE A 152 -25.73 2.32 -13.94
C PHE A 152 -25.92 1.13 -12.99
N ASP A 153 -26.99 1.11 -12.20
CA ASP A 153 -27.17 0.15 -11.11
C ASP A 153 -27.35 -1.32 -11.54
N GLN A 154 -27.74 -1.56 -12.77
CA GLN A 154 -27.95 -2.92 -13.28
C GLN A 154 -26.76 -3.38 -14.13
N GLY A 155 -25.98 -4.32 -13.60
CA GLY A 155 -24.88 -4.97 -14.33
C GLY A 155 -23.50 -4.34 -14.18
N LEU A 156 -23.32 -3.30 -13.34
CA LEU A 156 -22.02 -2.72 -13.09
C LEU A 156 -21.18 -3.61 -12.17
N VAL A 157 -20.09 -4.18 -12.73
CA VAL A 157 -19.21 -5.12 -12.02
C VAL A 157 -18.13 -4.39 -11.20
N ALA A 158 -17.71 -3.21 -11.65
CA ALA A 158 -16.72 -2.39 -10.95
C ALA A 158 -16.79 -0.92 -11.39
N LYS A 159 -16.54 -0.01 -10.47
CA LYS A 159 -16.30 1.40 -10.76
C LYS A 159 -15.14 1.88 -9.87
N ILE A 160 -14.09 2.39 -10.49
CA ILE A 160 -12.93 2.96 -9.79
C ILE A 160 -12.74 4.39 -10.27
N THR A 161 -12.68 5.32 -9.34
CA THR A 161 -12.33 6.73 -9.56
C THR A 161 -10.91 6.96 -9.08
N GLN A 162 -10.14 7.77 -9.83
CA GLN A 162 -8.78 8.15 -9.50
C GLN A 162 -8.68 9.65 -9.31
N ALA A 163 -7.98 10.07 -8.26
CA ALA A 163 -7.55 11.44 -8.04
C ALA A 163 -6.05 11.50 -7.75
N THR A 164 -5.38 12.52 -8.26
CA THR A 164 -3.97 12.80 -7.95
C THR A 164 -3.82 14.24 -7.50
N PHE A 165 -3.13 14.48 -6.40
CA PHE A 165 -2.94 15.80 -5.81
C PHE A 165 -1.62 15.87 -5.02
N ILE A 166 -1.23 17.07 -4.60
CA ILE A 166 -0.07 17.28 -3.73
C ILE A 166 -0.53 17.50 -2.29
N ASN A 167 0.05 16.76 -1.35
CA ASN A 167 -0.15 16.93 0.08
C ASN A 167 1.19 16.98 0.79
N ASN A 168 1.46 18.06 1.54
CA ASN A 168 2.70 18.26 2.29
C ASN A 168 3.99 18.08 1.45
N GLY A 169 3.92 18.37 0.14
CA GLY A 169 5.05 18.26 -0.78
C GLY A 169 5.29 16.84 -1.34
N TYR A 170 4.38 15.91 -1.08
CA TYR A 170 4.35 14.58 -1.68
C TYR A 170 3.22 14.50 -2.71
N GLU A 171 3.47 13.79 -3.80
CA GLU A 171 2.40 13.43 -4.74
C GLU A 171 1.59 12.29 -4.14
N VAL A 172 0.27 12.45 -4.13
CA VAL A 172 -0.68 11.45 -3.63
C VAL A 172 -1.58 11.01 -4.76
N THR A 173 -1.71 9.70 -4.95
CA THR A 173 -2.72 9.11 -5.84
C THR A 173 -3.69 8.32 -4.98
N LEU A 174 -4.97 8.58 -5.22
CA LEU A 174 -6.10 7.96 -4.54
C LEU A 174 -6.97 7.26 -5.59
N ASN A 175 -7.12 5.94 -5.46
CA ASN A 175 -8.08 5.15 -6.23
C ASN A 175 -9.15 4.63 -5.29
N TYR A 176 -10.43 4.90 -5.59
CA TYR A 176 -11.53 4.50 -4.74
C TYR A 176 -12.74 4.05 -5.56
N GLY A 177 -13.55 3.22 -5.00
CA GLY A 177 -14.75 2.71 -5.64
C GLY A 177 -15.12 1.31 -5.15
N PHE A 178 -15.71 0.52 -6.02
CA PHE A 178 -16.12 -0.82 -5.71
C PHE A 178 -15.82 -1.81 -6.84
N SER A 179 -15.81 -3.10 -6.49
CA SER A 179 -15.73 -4.21 -7.42
C SER A 179 -16.51 -5.40 -6.88
N CYS A 180 -17.18 -6.13 -7.75
CA CYS A 180 -17.75 -7.42 -7.41
C CYS A 180 -16.69 -8.50 -7.44
N ASN A 181 -16.79 -9.45 -6.52
CA ASN A 181 -15.93 -10.63 -6.57
C ASN A 181 -16.28 -11.46 -7.81
N LYS A 182 -15.29 -11.72 -8.68
CA LYS A 182 -15.47 -12.48 -9.93
C LYS A 182 -15.93 -13.94 -9.71
N LYS A 183 -15.70 -14.51 -8.51
CA LYS A 183 -16.08 -15.88 -8.18
C LYS A 183 -17.48 -15.99 -7.60
N ASP A 184 -17.94 -14.93 -6.97
CA ASP A 184 -19.26 -14.84 -6.36
C ASP A 184 -19.76 -13.40 -6.63
N ASN A 185 -20.58 -13.25 -7.66
CA ASN A 185 -21.15 -11.96 -8.08
C ASN A 185 -22.02 -11.29 -6.99
N SER A 186 -22.22 -11.97 -5.87
CA SER A 186 -23.05 -11.50 -4.76
C SER A 186 -22.28 -10.66 -3.73
N GLN A 187 -20.94 -10.62 -3.76
CA GLN A 187 -20.15 -9.90 -2.76
C GLN A 187 -19.49 -8.65 -3.35
N LEU A 188 -20.04 -7.50 -2.98
CA LEU A 188 -19.43 -6.21 -3.26
C LEU A 188 -18.25 -5.96 -2.32
N MET A 189 -17.18 -5.41 -2.88
CA MET A 189 -15.98 -5.02 -2.15
C MET A 189 -15.71 -3.53 -2.42
N GLY A 190 -15.68 -2.72 -1.39
CA GLY A 190 -15.15 -1.38 -1.47
C GLY A 190 -13.63 -1.43 -1.63
N ILE A 191 -13.10 -0.60 -2.52
CA ILE A 191 -11.66 -0.49 -2.78
C ILE A 191 -11.23 0.91 -2.40
N LEU A 192 -10.22 0.99 -1.53
CA LEU A 192 -9.51 2.24 -1.25
C LEU A 192 -8.02 1.99 -1.34
N GLU A 193 -7.43 2.49 -2.41
CA GLU A 193 -5.99 2.45 -2.64
C GLU A 193 -5.43 3.86 -2.52
N ILE A 194 -4.43 4.02 -1.66
CA ILE A 194 -3.73 5.29 -1.45
C ILE A 194 -2.25 5.05 -1.69
N SER A 195 -1.64 5.87 -2.53
CA SER A 195 -0.19 5.89 -2.70
C SER A 195 0.37 7.29 -2.53
N THR A 196 1.57 7.36 -1.93
CA THR A 196 2.35 8.59 -1.80
C THR A 196 3.69 8.41 -2.51
N ILE A 197 4.15 9.45 -3.19
CA ILE A 197 5.41 9.46 -3.93
C ILE A 197 6.27 10.62 -3.45
N ASP A 198 7.53 10.31 -3.12
CA ASP A 198 8.60 11.27 -2.89
C ASP A 198 9.62 11.18 -4.03
N ASN A 199 9.72 12.23 -4.83
CA ASN A 199 10.66 12.34 -5.97
C ASN A 199 11.98 12.97 -5.58
N LYS A 200 12.20 13.28 -4.30
CA LYS A 200 13.43 13.92 -3.83
C LYS A 200 14.54 12.89 -3.64
N ILE A 201 15.68 13.18 -4.22
CA ILE A 201 16.89 12.37 -4.03
C ILE A 201 17.35 12.51 -2.58
N CYS A 202 17.54 11.38 -1.90
CA CYS A 202 17.97 11.37 -0.51
C CYS A 202 18.91 10.19 -0.19
N ALA A 203 19.58 10.29 0.95
CA ALA A 203 20.32 9.18 1.54
C ALA A 203 19.35 8.13 2.14
N PHE A 204 19.80 6.89 2.29
CA PHE A 204 18.98 5.80 2.81
C PHE A 204 18.40 6.09 4.21
N SER A 205 19.17 6.75 5.09
CA SER A 205 18.67 7.14 6.42
C SER A 205 17.52 8.14 6.37
N ASN A 206 17.53 9.05 5.41
CA ASN A 206 16.43 10.02 5.22
C ASN A 206 15.25 9.35 4.52
N PHE A 207 15.50 8.39 3.63
CA PHE A 207 14.48 7.58 2.99
C PHE A 207 13.61 6.85 4.01
N ILE A 208 14.20 6.25 5.05
CA ILE A 208 13.47 5.61 6.15
C ILE A 208 12.56 6.62 6.87
N LYS A 209 13.10 7.78 7.26
CA LYS A 209 12.32 8.86 7.93
C LYS A 209 11.20 9.41 7.03
N ASN A 210 11.47 9.55 5.73
CA ASN A 210 10.46 10.01 4.78
C ASN A 210 9.34 8.98 4.61
N ALA A 211 9.65 7.67 4.66
CA ALA A 211 8.65 6.62 4.58
C ALA A 211 7.63 6.70 5.72
N GLU A 212 8.06 6.99 6.94
CA GLU A 212 7.15 7.20 8.07
C GLU A 212 6.22 8.39 7.83
N ARG A 213 6.74 9.51 7.31
CA ARG A 213 5.93 10.69 6.96
C ARG A 213 4.94 10.39 5.84
N MET A 214 5.38 9.68 4.79
CA MET A 214 4.53 9.25 3.68
C MET A 214 3.40 8.33 4.17
N ASN A 215 3.72 7.41 5.08
CA ASN A 215 2.72 6.56 5.72
C ASN A 215 1.72 7.36 6.57
N GLY A 216 2.19 8.39 7.29
CA GLY A 216 1.33 9.30 8.03
C GLY A 216 0.30 9.98 7.14
N ILE A 217 0.73 10.47 5.97
CA ILE A 217 -0.17 11.07 4.98
C ILE A 217 -1.21 10.05 4.49
N ILE A 218 -0.80 8.80 4.21
CA ILE A 218 -1.73 7.73 3.82
C ILE A 218 -2.76 7.48 4.92
N PHE A 219 -2.35 7.48 6.18
CA PHE A 219 -3.24 7.28 7.32
C PHE A 219 -4.26 8.42 7.45
N ASP A 220 -3.81 9.67 7.39
CA ASP A 220 -4.68 10.85 7.46
C ASP A 220 -5.73 10.84 6.33
N ILE A 221 -5.30 10.50 5.10
CA ILE A 221 -6.19 10.41 3.94
C ILE A 221 -7.17 9.25 4.09
N PHE A 222 -6.71 8.08 4.56
CA PHE A 222 -7.58 6.95 4.83
C PHE A 222 -8.73 7.34 5.76
N HIS A 223 -8.42 7.98 6.89
CA HIS A 223 -9.42 8.46 7.84
C HIS A 223 -10.36 9.51 7.27
N TRP A 224 -9.84 10.37 6.39
CA TRP A 224 -10.68 11.38 5.75
C TRP A 224 -11.67 10.77 4.74
N CYS A 225 -11.27 9.68 4.08
CA CYS A 225 -12.07 9.01 3.07
C CYS A 225 -13.12 8.05 3.66
N ILE A 226 -12.82 7.40 4.78
CA ILE A 226 -13.64 6.32 5.34
C ILE A 226 -14.74 6.89 6.24
N SER A 227 -15.92 6.25 6.22
CA SER A 227 -17.04 6.60 7.09
C SER A 227 -16.76 6.32 8.56
N ASP A 228 -17.42 7.04 9.45
CA ASP A 228 -17.30 6.83 10.89
C ASP A 228 -17.80 5.43 11.32
N GLU A 229 -18.76 4.85 10.58
CA GLU A 229 -19.27 3.49 10.79
C GLU A 229 -18.18 2.43 10.57
N ILE A 230 -17.47 2.54 9.45
CA ILE A 230 -16.33 1.63 9.14
C ILE A 230 -15.20 1.82 10.15
N LEU A 231 -14.90 3.06 10.53
CA LEU A 231 -13.90 3.34 11.56
C LEU A 231 -14.30 2.74 12.93
N ALA A 232 -15.59 2.75 13.28
CA ALA A 232 -16.08 2.11 14.50
C ALA A 232 -15.91 0.58 14.46
N ILE A 233 -16.18 -0.06 13.31
CA ILE A 233 -15.94 -1.51 13.13
C ILE A 233 -14.46 -1.86 13.31
N MET A 234 -13.55 -1.03 12.79
CA MET A 234 -12.11 -1.28 12.91
C MET A 234 -11.57 -1.12 14.34
N LYS A 235 -12.29 -0.38 15.21
CA LYS A 235 -11.91 -0.16 16.61
C LYS A 235 -12.31 -1.30 17.56
N ASN A 236 -13.24 -2.14 17.13
CA ASN A 236 -13.73 -3.30 17.86
C ASN A 236 -13.00 -4.59 17.42
#